data_1f6561cf35f0c1db3bc9ad2fed3ecf3c
#
_entry.id   1f6561cf35f0c1db3bc9ad2fed3ecf3c
#
_cell.length_a   1.000
_cell.length_b   1.000
_cell.length_c   1.000
_cell.angle_alpha   90.00
_cell.angle_beta   90.00
_cell.angle_gamma   90.00
#
_symmetry.space_group_name_H-M   'P 1'
#
loop_
_entity.id
_entity.type
_entity.pdbx_description
1 polymer ?
#
loop_
_entity_poly.entity_id
_entity_poly.type
_entity_poly.pdbx_seq_one_letter_code
_entity_poly.pdbx_strand_id
1 'polypeptide(L)'
;AGRTRPGERRVNPVRRPRTRLRPDRRTEAELLASHALVGGMDEVGRGALAGPVSVGLAIVGAATPDAFPRGLADSKQLSPARREALVEPCRAWLVDSAVAHAQPEEIDALGIVGALRLAGARALARVGERGHAPGIVILDGSADWLSRPDEDLLTALGPAGSGPSAPRQALPEIPPVRTQVGADARCAVVAAASVLAKVERDALMAGLEDPGYDWASNKGYATPAHVAGLGRLGAGDQHRRSWRLPGLESFATG
;
A
#
# COMPACT_ATOMS: atom_id res chain seq x y z
N ALA A 1 32.08 52.19 30.99
CA ALA A 1 31.68 52.41 29.58
C ALA A 1 31.79 51.10 28.83
N GLY A 2 30.68 50.34 28.81
CA GLY A 2 30.56 49.07 28.11
C GLY A 2 29.82 49.28 26.80
N ARG A 3 30.49 48.99 25.68
CA ARG A 3 29.91 49.05 24.34
C ARG A 3 29.21 47.71 24.08
N THR A 4 27.89 47.71 23.97
CA THR A 4 27.08 46.63 23.44
C THR A 4 27.22 46.55 21.91
N ARG A 5 27.62 45.38 21.40
CA ARG A 5 27.65 45.09 19.95
C ARG A 5 26.24 44.87 19.43
N PRO A 6 25.87 45.36 18.21
CA PRO A 6 24.58 45.12 17.61
C PRO A 6 24.44 43.67 17.18
N GLY A 7 23.24 43.10 17.41
CA GLY A 7 22.93 41.69 17.16
C GLY A 7 23.00 41.31 15.67
N GLU A 8 23.73 40.24 15.38
CA GLU A 8 23.71 39.55 14.10
C GLU A 8 22.34 38.90 13.88
N ARG A 9 21.62 39.39 12.90
CA ARG A 9 20.40 38.73 12.40
C ARG A 9 20.80 37.37 11.82
N ARG A 10 20.41 36.27 12.47
CA ARG A 10 20.49 34.94 11.89
C ARG A 10 19.60 34.88 10.63
N VAL A 11 20.24 34.85 9.47
CA VAL A 11 19.57 34.61 8.19
C VAL A 11 19.19 33.12 8.19
N ASN A 12 17.89 32.82 8.29
CA ASN A 12 17.38 31.46 8.10
C ASN A 12 17.71 31.00 6.66
N PRO A 13 18.35 29.83 6.48
CA PRO A 13 18.63 29.32 5.14
C PRO A 13 17.33 29.13 4.39
N VAL A 14 17.20 29.78 3.25
CA VAL A 14 16.09 29.62 2.30
C VAL A 14 15.99 28.14 1.97
N ARG A 15 14.93 27.46 2.41
CA ARG A 15 14.63 26.09 2.03
C ARG A 15 14.48 26.06 0.50
N ARG A 16 15.46 25.48 -0.19
CA ARG A 16 15.34 25.21 -1.64
C ARG A 16 14.04 24.45 -1.89
N PRO A 17 13.22 24.84 -2.88
CA PRO A 17 12.01 24.08 -3.21
C PRO A 17 12.44 22.66 -3.56
N ARG A 18 11.88 21.67 -2.85
CA ARG A 18 12.07 20.26 -3.18
C ARG A 18 11.46 20.06 -4.56
N THR A 19 12.28 19.85 -5.57
CA THR A 19 11.83 19.45 -6.90
C THR A 19 10.93 18.22 -6.72
N ARG A 20 9.66 18.34 -7.08
CA ARG A 20 8.74 17.19 -7.08
C ARG A 20 9.30 16.18 -8.06
N LEU A 21 9.66 15.01 -7.55
CA LEU A 21 10.02 13.89 -8.41
C LEU A 21 8.79 13.56 -9.28
N ARG A 22 9.04 13.30 -10.54
CA ARG A 22 8.02 12.81 -11.47
C ARG A 22 8.41 11.40 -11.87
N PRO A 23 7.47 10.47 -11.89
CA PRO A 23 7.76 9.12 -12.36
C PRO A 23 8.23 9.15 -13.81
N ASP A 24 9.07 8.20 -14.15
CA ASP A 24 9.50 7.93 -15.53
C ASP A 24 9.48 6.40 -15.77
N ARG A 25 9.90 5.96 -16.95
CA ARG A 25 9.92 4.54 -17.32
C ARG A 25 11.31 3.93 -17.43
N ARG A 26 12.34 4.59 -16.90
CA ARG A 26 13.72 4.12 -17.06
C ARG A 26 13.96 2.76 -16.40
N THR A 27 13.47 2.58 -15.19
CA THR A 27 13.62 1.31 -14.45
C THR A 27 12.84 0.19 -15.15
N GLU A 28 11.61 0.46 -15.59
CA GLU A 28 10.81 -0.52 -16.33
C GLU A 28 11.46 -0.90 -17.66
N ALA A 29 11.95 0.09 -18.42
CA ALA A 29 12.62 -0.15 -19.71
C ALA A 29 13.91 -0.98 -19.56
N GLU A 30 14.72 -0.72 -18.50
CA GLU A 30 15.88 -1.54 -18.15
C GLU A 30 15.49 -3.00 -17.92
N LEU A 31 14.44 -3.25 -17.14
CA LEU A 31 13.98 -4.60 -16.79
C LEU A 31 13.29 -5.31 -17.95
N LEU A 32 12.57 -4.59 -18.81
CA LEU A 32 11.93 -5.13 -20.01
C LEU A 32 12.94 -5.61 -21.06
N ALA A 33 14.22 -5.24 -20.95
CA ALA A 33 15.28 -5.79 -21.81
C ALA A 33 15.52 -7.30 -21.56
N SER A 34 15.16 -7.82 -20.37
CA SER A 34 15.36 -9.22 -19.96
C SER A 34 14.09 -9.93 -19.51
N HIS A 35 12.98 -9.22 -19.33
CA HIS A 35 11.71 -9.76 -18.87
C HIS A 35 10.59 -9.35 -19.83
N ALA A 36 9.71 -10.28 -20.19
CA ALA A 36 8.57 -10.00 -21.07
C ALA A 36 7.57 -9.04 -20.42
N LEU A 37 7.33 -9.22 -19.11
CA LEU A 37 6.45 -8.40 -18.30
C LEU A 37 7.16 -7.98 -17.02
N VAL A 38 6.94 -6.73 -16.61
CA VAL A 38 7.46 -6.13 -15.37
C VAL A 38 6.27 -5.68 -14.53
N GLY A 39 6.25 -6.07 -13.26
CA GLY A 39 5.28 -5.62 -12.28
C GLY A 39 5.78 -4.42 -11.47
N GLY A 40 4.89 -3.50 -11.13
CA GLY A 40 5.10 -2.49 -10.10
C GLY A 40 4.13 -2.70 -8.96
N MET A 41 4.61 -2.65 -7.71
CA MET A 41 3.80 -2.95 -6.52
C MET A 41 3.97 -1.89 -5.44
N ASP A 42 2.85 -1.50 -4.84
CA ASP A 42 2.80 -0.56 -3.71
C ASP A 42 1.68 -0.97 -2.73
N GLU A 43 1.85 -0.63 -1.44
CA GLU A 43 0.88 -0.91 -0.40
C GLU A 43 0.15 0.34 0.09
N VAL A 44 -1.09 0.15 0.55
CA VAL A 44 -1.89 1.18 1.22
C VAL A 44 -2.60 0.62 2.46
N GLY A 45 -2.75 1.47 3.47
CA GLY A 45 -3.41 1.08 4.71
C GLY A 45 -2.52 0.35 5.71
N ARG A 46 -1.21 0.25 5.48
CA ARG A 46 -0.26 -0.42 6.38
C ARG A 46 -0.34 0.10 7.82
N GLY A 47 -0.40 1.42 8.04
CA GLY A 47 -0.47 2.05 9.36
C GLY A 47 -1.88 2.40 9.84
N ALA A 48 -2.93 1.90 9.22
CA ALA A 48 -4.30 2.14 9.67
C ALA A 48 -4.66 1.26 10.88
N LEU A 49 -5.47 1.76 11.79
CA LEU A 49 -5.97 1.01 12.96
C LEU A 49 -7.11 0.06 12.60
N ALA A 50 -7.82 0.35 11.50
CA ALA A 50 -8.98 -0.39 11.04
C ALA A 50 -8.96 -0.62 9.53
N GLY A 51 -9.68 -1.65 9.10
CA GLY A 51 -9.80 -2.08 7.73
C GLY A 51 -8.60 -2.84 7.21
N PRO A 52 -8.68 -3.35 5.98
CA PRO A 52 -7.65 -4.19 5.39
C PRO A 52 -6.38 -3.41 5.09
N VAL A 53 -5.26 -4.12 4.98
CA VAL A 53 -4.12 -3.66 4.20
C VAL A 53 -4.33 -4.08 2.74
N SER A 54 -3.98 -3.23 1.80
CA SER A 54 -4.20 -3.45 0.37
C SER A 54 -2.90 -3.29 -0.39
N VAL A 55 -2.72 -4.15 -1.41
CA VAL A 55 -1.57 -4.12 -2.31
C VAL A 55 -2.07 -3.95 -3.73
N GLY A 56 -1.55 -2.94 -4.42
CA GLY A 56 -1.73 -2.73 -5.84
C GLY A 56 -0.59 -3.36 -6.63
N LEU A 57 -0.93 -4.01 -7.72
CA LEU A 57 -0.01 -4.54 -8.72
C LEU A 57 -0.42 -4.01 -10.09
N ALA A 58 0.52 -3.44 -10.81
CA ALA A 58 0.38 -2.96 -12.18
C ALA A 58 1.40 -3.65 -13.07
N ILE A 59 1.01 -4.05 -14.30
CA ILE A 59 1.85 -4.80 -15.23
C ILE A 59 2.10 -3.98 -16.48
N VAL A 60 3.36 -3.91 -16.89
CA VAL A 60 3.78 -3.33 -18.18
C VAL A 60 4.58 -4.36 -18.98
N GLY A 61 4.57 -4.20 -20.30
CA GLY A 61 5.33 -5.01 -21.23
C GLY A 61 5.99 -4.16 -22.32
N ALA A 62 6.67 -4.79 -23.26
CA ALA A 62 7.36 -4.11 -24.37
C ALA A 62 6.41 -3.27 -25.25
N ALA A 63 5.15 -3.68 -25.37
CA ALA A 63 4.14 -2.95 -26.14
C ALA A 63 3.47 -1.80 -25.37
N THR A 64 3.73 -1.67 -24.05
CA THR A 64 3.17 -0.56 -23.25
C THR A 64 3.76 0.77 -23.71
N PRO A 65 2.94 1.79 -24.07
CA PRO A 65 3.43 3.06 -24.54
C PRO A 65 4.36 3.75 -23.54
N ASP A 66 5.40 4.43 -24.02
CA ASP A 66 6.29 5.23 -23.16
C ASP A 66 5.58 6.43 -22.54
N ALA A 67 4.59 6.97 -23.24
CA ALA A 67 3.71 8.01 -22.72
C ALA A 67 2.71 7.40 -21.75
N PHE A 68 2.95 7.55 -20.46
CA PHE A 68 2.03 7.16 -19.38
C PHE A 68 0.98 8.25 -19.08
N PRO A 69 -0.08 7.96 -18.31
CA PRO A 69 -1.17 8.89 -18.03
C PRO A 69 -0.69 10.23 -17.50
N ARG A 70 -1.16 11.32 -18.14
CA ARG A 70 -0.75 12.68 -17.78
C ARG A 70 -1.20 13.04 -16.37
N GLY A 71 -0.27 13.47 -15.54
CA GLY A 71 -0.53 13.84 -14.15
C GLY A 71 -0.35 12.69 -13.17
N LEU A 72 0.04 11.49 -13.64
CA LEU A 72 0.42 10.39 -12.78
C LEU A 72 1.59 10.80 -11.88
N ALA A 73 1.46 10.55 -10.60
CA ALA A 73 2.44 10.86 -9.57
C ALA A 73 2.18 9.95 -8.35
N ASP A 74 3.07 9.96 -7.37
CA ASP A 74 2.83 9.39 -6.04
C ASP A 74 1.43 9.76 -5.54
N SER A 75 0.63 8.77 -5.17
CA SER A 75 -0.78 8.93 -4.80
C SER A 75 -1.00 9.92 -3.65
N LYS A 76 -0.01 10.06 -2.75
CA LYS A 76 -0.03 11.00 -1.61
C LYS A 76 0.09 12.47 -2.05
N GLN A 77 0.59 12.71 -3.27
CA GLN A 77 0.71 14.05 -3.86
C GLN A 77 -0.55 14.48 -4.65
N LEU A 78 -1.49 13.58 -4.84
CA LEU A 78 -2.71 13.78 -5.61
C LEU A 78 -3.92 14.00 -4.69
N SER A 79 -4.83 14.90 -5.10
CA SER A 79 -6.14 14.99 -4.45
C SER A 79 -6.99 13.75 -4.75
N PRO A 80 -8.00 13.41 -3.92
CA PRO A 80 -8.90 12.28 -4.20
C PRO A 80 -9.47 12.31 -5.61
N ALA A 81 -10.05 13.43 -6.05
CA ALA A 81 -10.63 13.57 -7.39
C ALA A 81 -9.60 13.33 -8.52
N ARG A 82 -8.33 13.74 -8.32
CA ARG A 82 -7.27 13.46 -9.31
C ARG A 82 -6.88 11.99 -9.35
N ARG A 83 -6.85 11.30 -8.19
CA ARG A 83 -6.61 9.85 -8.16
C ARG A 83 -7.72 9.09 -8.88
N GLU A 84 -8.97 9.41 -8.60
CA GLU A 84 -10.13 8.81 -9.27
C GLU A 84 -10.09 9.02 -10.79
N ALA A 85 -9.79 10.24 -11.24
CA ALA A 85 -9.66 10.55 -12.67
C ALA A 85 -8.51 9.81 -13.37
N LEU A 86 -7.53 9.29 -12.63
CA LEU A 86 -6.40 8.53 -13.18
C LEU A 86 -6.67 7.02 -13.27
N VAL A 87 -7.71 6.49 -12.64
CA VAL A 87 -7.97 5.03 -12.60
C VAL A 87 -8.11 4.45 -14.01
N GLU A 88 -9.06 4.95 -14.80
CA GLU A 88 -9.28 4.44 -16.15
C GLU A 88 -8.11 4.72 -17.11
N PRO A 89 -7.48 5.90 -17.12
CA PRO A 89 -6.26 6.12 -17.89
C PRO A 89 -5.13 5.15 -17.52
N CYS A 90 -4.93 4.84 -16.22
CA CYS A 90 -3.93 3.87 -15.80
C CYS A 90 -4.28 2.46 -16.30
N ARG A 91 -5.53 2.02 -16.13
CA ARG A 91 -5.97 0.70 -16.62
C ARG A 91 -5.80 0.55 -18.12
N ALA A 92 -6.14 1.58 -18.89
CA ALA A 92 -5.98 1.58 -20.35
C ALA A 92 -4.51 1.58 -20.80
N TRP A 93 -3.60 2.12 -19.99
CA TRP A 93 -2.18 2.17 -20.30
C TRP A 93 -1.43 0.87 -19.95
N LEU A 94 -1.87 0.16 -18.89
CA LEU A 94 -1.26 -1.06 -18.40
C LEU A 94 -1.62 -2.27 -19.27
N VAL A 95 -0.77 -3.30 -19.24
CA VAL A 95 -1.13 -4.62 -19.77
C VAL A 95 -2.21 -5.25 -18.88
N ASP A 96 -2.04 -5.13 -17.55
CA ASP A 96 -2.97 -5.64 -16.56
C ASP A 96 -2.75 -4.95 -15.22
N SER A 97 -3.70 -5.09 -14.30
CA SER A 97 -3.55 -4.64 -12.91
C SER A 97 -4.47 -5.43 -11.97
N ALA A 98 -4.07 -5.50 -10.71
CA ALA A 98 -4.89 -6.05 -9.66
C ALA A 98 -4.67 -5.27 -8.35
N VAL A 99 -5.73 -5.16 -7.56
CA VAL A 99 -5.64 -4.74 -6.16
C VAL A 99 -6.16 -5.89 -5.31
N ALA A 100 -5.42 -6.28 -4.29
CA ALA A 100 -5.84 -7.32 -3.37
C ALA A 100 -5.66 -6.88 -1.92
N HIS A 101 -6.40 -7.53 -1.04
CA HIS A 101 -6.52 -7.13 0.36
C HIS A 101 -6.17 -8.30 1.28
N ALA A 102 -5.63 -7.98 2.47
CA ALA A 102 -5.65 -8.83 3.63
C ALA A 102 -6.49 -8.15 4.72
N GLN A 103 -7.45 -8.89 5.25
CA GLN A 103 -8.46 -8.40 6.19
C GLN A 103 -7.88 -8.19 7.60
N PRO A 104 -8.55 -7.45 8.49
CA PRO A 104 -8.09 -7.22 9.86
C PRO A 104 -7.74 -8.52 10.61
N GLU A 105 -8.54 -9.56 10.47
CA GLU A 105 -8.33 -10.87 11.12
C GLU A 105 -7.06 -11.55 10.60
N GLU A 106 -6.76 -11.38 9.30
CA GLU A 106 -5.55 -11.91 8.69
C GLU A 106 -4.31 -11.12 9.14
N ILE A 107 -4.46 -9.80 9.35
CA ILE A 107 -3.40 -8.96 9.92
C ILE A 107 -3.12 -9.38 11.37
N ASP A 108 -4.16 -9.64 12.15
CA ASP A 108 -4.03 -10.09 13.54
C ASP A 108 -3.38 -11.47 13.66
N ALA A 109 -3.67 -12.36 12.71
CA ALA A 109 -3.12 -13.72 12.68
C ALA A 109 -1.68 -13.76 12.15
N LEU A 110 -1.35 -12.99 11.10
CA LEU A 110 -0.10 -13.08 10.35
C LEU A 110 0.90 -11.95 10.67
N GLY A 111 0.48 -10.94 11.42
CA GLY A 111 1.17 -9.68 11.52
C GLY A 111 1.11 -8.89 10.19
N ILE A 112 1.52 -7.62 10.24
CA ILE A 112 1.38 -6.72 9.08
C ILE A 112 2.24 -7.15 7.89
N VAL A 113 3.44 -7.72 8.11
CA VAL A 113 4.33 -8.17 7.04
C VAL A 113 3.77 -9.41 6.34
N GLY A 114 3.27 -10.40 7.10
CA GLY A 114 2.60 -11.57 6.55
C GLY A 114 1.33 -11.22 5.78
N ALA A 115 0.54 -10.27 6.29
CA ALA A 115 -0.65 -9.77 5.62
C ALA A 115 -0.33 -9.02 4.30
N LEU A 116 0.74 -8.23 4.25
CA LEU A 116 1.22 -7.60 3.02
C LEU A 116 1.61 -8.64 1.97
N ARG A 117 2.36 -9.68 2.39
CA ARG A 117 2.74 -10.80 1.52
C ARG A 117 1.52 -11.53 0.98
N LEU A 118 0.55 -11.83 1.83
CA LEU A 118 -0.71 -12.48 1.43
C LEU A 118 -1.46 -11.65 0.39
N ALA A 119 -1.62 -10.34 0.62
CA ALA A 119 -2.26 -9.44 -0.32
C ALA A 119 -1.46 -9.35 -1.64
N GLY A 120 -0.13 -9.25 -1.59
CA GLY A 120 0.74 -9.25 -2.76
C GLY A 120 0.64 -10.54 -3.57
N ALA A 121 0.66 -11.70 -2.91
CA ALA A 121 0.49 -13.00 -3.55
C ALA A 121 -0.90 -13.13 -4.21
N ARG A 122 -1.96 -12.65 -3.56
CA ARG A 122 -3.32 -12.59 -4.15
C ARG A 122 -3.37 -11.70 -5.40
N ALA A 123 -2.67 -10.56 -5.40
CA ALA A 123 -2.59 -9.69 -6.58
C ALA A 123 -1.86 -10.38 -7.72
N LEU A 124 -0.74 -11.06 -7.45
CA LEU A 124 0.00 -11.86 -8.43
C LEU A 124 -0.83 -13.02 -8.99
N ALA A 125 -1.56 -13.75 -8.14
CA ALA A 125 -2.46 -14.81 -8.58
C ALA A 125 -3.49 -14.28 -9.59
N ARG A 126 -4.16 -13.15 -9.28
CA ARG A 126 -5.18 -12.54 -10.16
C ARG A 126 -4.65 -12.18 -11.54
N VAL A 127 -3.46 -11.61 -11.66
CA VAL A 127 -2.87 -11.30 -12.96
C VAL A 127 -2.34 -12.55 -13.65
N GLY A 128 -1.82 -13.54 -12.89
CA GLY A 128 -1.36 -14.82 -13.39
C GLY A 128 -2.48 -15.66 -14.01
N GLU A 129 -3.67 -15.70 -13.40
CA GLU A 129 -4.88 -16.36 -13.92
C GLU A 129 -5.32 -15.78 -15.28
N ARG A 130 -4.97 -14.53 -15.57
CA ARG A 130 -5.23 -13.87 -16.85
C ARG A 130 -4.06 -13.99 -17.85
N GLY A 131 -2.99 -14.74 -17.49
CA GLY A 131 -1.82 -14.96 -18.33
C GLY A 131 -0.79 -13.82 -18.29
N HIS A 132 -0.89 -12.91 -17.32
CA HIS A 132 -0.02 -11.72 -17.24
C HIS A 132 0.94 -11.76 -16.03
N ALA A 133 1.43 -12.96 -15.66
CA ALA A 133 2.42 -13.10 -14.59
C ALA A 133 3.72 -12.34 -14.93
N PRO A 134 4.18 -11.40 -14.09
CA PRO A 134 5.42 -10.66 -14.34
C PRO A 134 6.65 -11.53 -14.09
N GLY A 135 7.72 -11.33 -14.87
CA GLY A 135 9.01 -12.00 -14.65
C GLY A 135 9.83 -11.35 -13.53
N ILE A 136 9.49 -10.12 -13.11
CA ILE A 136 10.10 -9.39 -12.00
C ILE A 136 9.12 -8.34 -11.47
N VAL A 137 9.21 -8.01 -10.17
CA VAL A 137 8.41 -6.96 -9.52
C VAL A 137 9.31 -5.86 -8.99
N ILE A 138 9.00 -4.60 -9.32
CA ILE A 138 9.53 -3.41 -8.64
C ILE A 138 8.63 -3.16 -7.43
N LEU A 139 9.18 -3.29 -6.23
CA LEU A 139 8.46 -3.09 -4.97
C LEU A 139 8.84 -1.75 -4.35
N ASP A 140 7.85 -0.92 -3.98
CA ASP A 140 8.15 0.33 -3.27
C ASP A 140 8.69 0.05 -1.87
N GLY A 141 9.71 0.82 -1.48
CA GLY A 141 10.34 0.75 -0.18
C GLY A 141 11.72 0.09 -0.18
N SER A 142 12.28 -0.07 1.02
CA SER A 142 13.62 -0.64 1.25
C SER A 142 13.57 -2.11 1.69
N ALA A 143 12.42 -2.59 2.14
CA ALA A 143 12.25 -3.95 2.66
C ALA A 143 11.48 -4.82 1.67
N ASP A 144 12.08 -5.94 1.30
CA ASP A 144 11.39 -6.98 0.56
C ASP A 144 10.49 -7.78 1.53
N TRP A 145 9.23 -7.40 1.59
CA TRP A 145 8.21 -8.10 2.34
C TRP A 145 7.49 -9.16 1.49
N LEU A 146 7.74 -9.20 0.16
CA LEU A 146 7.03 -10.08 -0.76
C LEU A 146 7.72 -11.44 -0.94
N SER A 147 9.04 -11.47 -1.21
CA SER A 147 9.76 -12.69 -1.61
C SER A 147 10.27 -13.55 -0.45
N ARG A 148 10.36 -13.01 0.78
CA ARG A 148 10.84 -13.80 1.92
C ARG A 148 9.80 -14.84 2.33
N PRO A 149 10.11 -16.14 2.31
CA PRO A 149 9.30 -17.13 3.01
C PRO A 149 9.46 -16.86 4.52
N ASP A 150 8.39 -16.44 5.18
CA ASP A 150 8.36 -16.51 6.63
C ASP A 150 8.04 -17.95 7.01
N GLU A 151 8.92 -18.58 7.78
CA GLU A 151 8.59 -19.80 8.52
C GLU A 151 7.29 -19.58 9.32
N ASP A 152 7.04 -18.35 9.76
CA ASP A 152 5.83 -17.93 10.45
C ASP A 152 4.55 -18.07 9.62
N LEU A 153 4.57 -17.86 8.29
CA LEU A 153 3.38 -18.04 7.45
C LEU A 153 2.95 -19.52 7.40
N LEU A 154 3.91 -20.44 7.34
CA LEU A 154 3.65 -21.89 7.41
C LEU A 154 3.23 -22.31 8.82
N THR A 155 3.77 -21.67 9.87
CA THR A 155 3.45 -21.92 11.27
C THR A 155 2.09 -21.32 11.66
N ALA A 156 1.76 -20.12 11.21
CA ALA A 156 0.47 -19.45 11.47
C ALA A 156 -0.70 -20.13 10.72
N LEU A 157 -0.42 -20.81 9.61
CA LEU A 157 -1.40 -21.65 8.91
C LEU A 157 -1.61 -23.00 9.58
N GLY A 158 -0.84 -23.32 10.64
CA GLY A 158 -0.96 -24.50 11.50
C GLY A 158 -0.60 -25.81 10.81
N PRO A 159 -0.27 -26.88 11.59
CA PRO A 159 -0.19 -28.23 11.05
C PRO A 159 -1.56 -28.64 10.52
N ALA A 160 -1.58 -29.31 9.37
CA ALA A 160 -2.80 -29.82 8.75
C ALA A 160 -3.55 -30.73 9.73
N GLY A 161 -4.61 -30.22 10.36
CA GLY A 161 -5.45 -31.08 11.18
C GLY A 161 -6.15 -30.41 12.35
N SER A 162 -7.04 -29.45 12.16
CA SER A 162 -8.22 -29.24 13.02
C SER A 162 -8.98 -27.96 12.62
N GLY A 163 -9.64 -27.99 11.45
CA GLY A 163 -10.62 -26.99 11.04
C GLY A 163 -11.25 -27.43 9.71
N PRO A 164 -12.50 -27.00 9.38
CA PRO A 164 -13.09 -27.35 8.10
C PRO A 164 -12.20 -26.86 6.97
N SER A 165 -11.78 -27.80 6.12
CA SER A 165 -10.86 -27.60 5.00
C SER A 165 -11.48 -26.67 3.94
N ALA A 166 -11.21 -25.38 4.07
CA ALA A 166 -11.23 -24.53 2.89
C ALA A 166 -10.08 -25.00 1.96
N PRO A 167 -10.31 -25.10 0.63
CA PRO A 167 -9.25 -25.48 -0.28
C PRO A 167 -8.09 -24.50 -0.11
N ARG A 168 -6.92 -25.03 0.28
CA ARG A 168 -5.68 -24.25 0.30
C ARG A 168 -5.39 -23.84 -1.14
N GLN A 169 -5.77 -22.64 -1.51
CA GLN A 169 -5.28 -22.06 -2.75
C GLN A 169 -3.75 -21.98 -2.63
N ALA A 170 -3.06 -22.76 -3.46
CA ALA A 170 -1.60 -22.67 -3.54
C ALA A 170 -1.27 -21.21 -3.88
N LEU A 171 -0.46 -20.55 -3.05
CA LEU A 171 0.02 -19.21 -3.37
C LEU A 171 0.85 -19.30 -4.67
N PRO A 172 0.76 -18.30 -5.55
CA PRO A 172 1.54 -18.29 -6.78
C PRO A 172 3.03 -18.25 -6.47
N GLU A 173 3.85 -18.71 -7.40
CA GLU A 173 5.29 -18.50 -7.34
C GLU A 173 5.57 -16.97 -7.32
N ILE A 174 6.35 -16.53 -6.35
CA ILE A 174 6.71 -15.12 -6.23
C ILE A 174 7.88 -14.86 -7.18
N PRO A 175 7.75 -13.95 -8.15
CA PRO A 175 8.84 -13.61 -9.05
C PRO A 175 9.97 -12.89 -8.30
N PRO A 176 11.16 -12.76 -8.88
CA PRO A 176 12.22 -11.91 -8.35
C PRO A 176 11.73 -10.52 -8.00
N VAL A 177 12.20 -9.97 -6.88
CA VAL A 177 11.79 -8.65 -6.38
C VAL A 177 12.97 -7.69 -6.40
N ARG A 178 12.76 -6.50 -6.98
CA ARG A 178 13.66 -5.35 -6.91
C ARG A 178 13.03 -4.28 -6.04
N THR A 179 13.53 -4.11 -4.82
CA THR A 179 13.09 -3.02 -3.95
C THR A 179 13.66 -1.68 -4.42
N GLN A 180 12.86 -0.62 -4.34
CA GLN A 180 13.30 0.73 -4.68
C GLN A 180 12.61 1.77 -3.78
N VAL A 181 13.39 2.50 -2.99
CA VAL A 181 12.86 3.56 -2.11
C VAL A 181 12.25 4.70 -2.93
N GLY A 182 10.96 4.98 -2.68
CA GLY A 182 10.20 6.01 -3.38
C GLY A 182 9.95 5.64 -4.84
N ALA A 183 9.75 4.36 -5.14
CA ALA A 183 9.42 3.89 -6.48
C ALA A 183 8.09 4.47 -6.96
N ASP A 184 7.12 4.69 -6.06
CA ASP A 184 5.85 5.36 -6.31
C ASP A 184 6.01 6.78 -6.89
N ALA A 185 7.12 7.46 -6.59
CA ALA A 185 7.45 8.78 -7.12
C ALA A 185 8.40 8.75 -8.34
N ARG A 186 8.97 7.58 -8.70
CA ARG A 186 10.04 7.45 -9.70
C ARG A 186 9.70 6.52 -10.86
N CYS A 187 8.93 5.45 -10.62
CA CYS A 187 8.57 4.45 -11.61
C CYS A 187 7.08 4.59 -11.97
N ALA A 188 6.77 4.76 -13.25
CA ALA A 188 5.39 4.97 -13.70
C ALA A 188 4.48 3.77 -13.37
N VAL A 189 4.99 2.54 -13.47
CA VAL A 189 4.22 1.33 -13.14
C VAL A 189 3.91 1.26 -11.65
N VAL A 190 4.83 1.65 -10.76
CA VAL A 190 4.60 1.66 -9.30
C VAL A 190 3.64 2.79 -8.91
N ALA A 191 3.80 3.98 -9.54
CA ALA A 191 2.86 5.09 -9.34
C ALA A 191 1.43 4.71 -9.74
N ALA A 192 1.25 3.96 -10.83
CA ALA A 192 -0.06 3.45 -11.26
C ALA A 192 -0.63 2.45 -10.22
N ALA A 193 0.18 1.50 -9.74
CA ALA A 193 -0.20 0.56 -8.68
C ALA A 193 -0.65 1.30 -7.41
N SER A 194 0.11 2.32 -6.98
CA SER A 194 -0.20 3.18 -5.84
C SER A 194 -1.56 3.87 -5.96
N VAL A 195 -1.83 4.48 -7.13
CA VAL A 195 -3.10 5.17 -7.40
C VAL A 195 -4.27 4.19 -7.36
N LEU A 196 -4.15 3.04 -8.04
CA LEU A 196 -5.21 2.02 -8.09
C LEU A 196 -5.52 1.46 -6.70
N ALA A 197 -4.49 1.08 -5.94
CA ALA A 197 -4.65 0.57 -4.58
C ALA A 197 -5.29 1.62 -3.65
N LYS A 198 -4.86 2.88 -3.76
CA LYS A 198 -5.37 3.96 -2.91
C LYS A 198 -6.84 4.26 -3.17
N VAL A 199 -7.25 4.33 -4.44
CA VAL A 199 -8.66 4.59 -4.79
C VAL A 199 -9.53 3.44 -4.33
N GLU A 200 -9.16 2.19 -4.61
CA GLU A 200 -9.95 1.02 -4.25
C GLU A 200 -10.09 0.87 -2.73
N ARG A 201 -8.99 1.01 -1.97
CA ARG A 201 -9.06 0.92 -0.51
C ARG A 201 -9.85 2.09 0.11
N ASP A 202 -9.68 3.30 -0.39
CA ASP A 202 -10.43 4.45 0.13
C ASP A 202 -11.93 4.30 -0.13
N ALA A 203 -12.34 3.77 -1.27
CA ALA A 203 -13.72 3.45 -1.59
C ALA A 203 -14.27 2.33 -0.68
N LEU A 204 -13.49 1.26 -0.47
CA LEU A 204 -13.84 0.19 0.45
C LEU A 204 -14.12 0.74 1.85
N MET A 205 -13.20 1.54 2.41
CA MET A 205 -13.34 2.11 3.75
C MET A 205 -14.53 3.09 3.85
N ALA A 206 -14.83 3.81 2.77
CA ALA A 206 -15.97 4.73 2.75
C ALA A 206 -17.32 4.00 2.63
N GLY A 207 -17.32 2.78 2.08
CA GLY A 207 -18.52 1.95 1.93
C GLY A 207 -18.83 1.05 3.13
N LEU A 208 -17.95 1.00 4.15
CA LEU A 208 -18.23 0.25 5.38
C LEU A 208 -19.34 0.92 6.19
N GLU A 209 -20.18 0.12 6.82
CA GLU A 209 -21.10 0.60 7.85
C GLU A 209 -20.28 1.15 9.03
N ASP A 210 -20.47 2.43 9.34
CA ASP A 210 -19.69 3.14 10.35
C ASP A 210 -20.52 3.45 11.59
N PRO A 211 -20.32 2.75 12.71
CA PRO A 211 -21.04 3.03 13.93
C PRO A 211 -20.59 4.31 14.66
N GLY A 212 -19.64 5.07 14.10
CA GLY A 212 -19.18 6.34 14.63
C GLY A 212 -17.68 6.46 14.82
N TYR A 213 -16.88 5.78 13.98
CA TYR A 213 -15.42 5.90 13.91
C TYR A 213 -14.93 6.87 12.83
N ASP A 214 -15.84 7.41 11.99
CA ASP A 214 -15.55 8.34 10.89
C ASP A 214 -14.70 7.73 9.76
N TRP A 215 -14.95 6.44 9.43
CA TRP A 215 -14.16 5.72 8.42
C TRP A 215 -14.26 6.30 7.02
N ALA A 216 -15.40 6.89 6.67
CA ALA A 216 -15.57 7.56 5.38
C ALA A 216 -14.61 8.75 5.20
N SER A 217 -14.18 9.39 6.29
CA SER A 217 -13.22 10.48 6.29
C SER A 217 -11.79 9.98 6.52
N ASN A 218 -11.55 9.29 7.62
CA ASN A 218 -10.21 8.92 8.08
C ASN A 218 -9.62 7.66 7.44
N LYS A 219 -10.42 6.87 6.71
CA LYS A 219 -10.00 5.62 6.04
C LYS A 219 -9.35 4.59 6.98
N GLY A 220 -9.76 4.61 8.27
CA GLY A 220 -9.25 3.74 9.31
C GLY A 220 -7.96 4.22 9.99
N TYR A 221 -7.41 5.38 9.63
CA TYR A 221 -6.22 5.93 10.28
C TYR A 221 -6.55 6.59 11.61
N ALA A 222 -5.53 6.71 12.49
CA ALA A 222 -5.62 7.26 13.84
C ALA A 222 -5.84 8.79 13.85
N THR A 223 -7.02 9.24 13.43
CA THR A 223 -7.44 10.64 13.60
C THR A 223 -8.05 10.87 14.98
N PRO A 224 -8.13 12.12 15.47
CA PRO A 224 -8.83 12.43 16.71
C PRO A 224 -10.27 11.88 16.76
N ALA A 225 -11.02 11.92 15.65
CA ALA A 225 -12.36 11.38 15.55
C ALA A 225 -12.38 9.85 15.73
N HIS A 226 -11.44 9.13 15.08
CA HIS A 226 -11.32 7.68 15.22
C HIS A 226 -10.95 7.28 16.66
N VAL A 227 -9.98 7.95 17.27
CA VAL A 227 -9.58 7.71 18.67
C VAL A 227 -10.73 7.99 19.64
N ALA A 228 -11.48 9.09 19.45
CA ALA A 228 -12.66 9.37 20.24
C ALA A 228 -13.78 8.30 20.04
N GLY A 229 -13.94 7.81 18.81
CA GLY A 229 -14.83 6.68 18.51
C GLY A 229 -14.44 5.41 19.27
N LEU A 230 -13.15 5.05 19.24
CA LEU A 230 -12.61 3.92 20.01
C LEU A 230 -12.85 4.08 21.51
N GLY A 231 -12.61 5.27 22.07
CA GLY A 231 -12.87 5.57 23.48
C GLY A 231 -14.35 5.53 23.87
N ARG A 232 -15.27 5.61 22.94
CA ARG A 232 -16.70 5.62 23.19
C ARG A 232 -17.38 4.26 22.90
N LEU A 233 -16.93 3.57 21.85
CA LEU A 233 -17.58 2.36 21.31
C LEU A 233 -16.77 1.09 21.53
N GLY A 234 -15.51 1.22 21.96
CA GLY A 234 -14.57 0.09 21.98
C GLY A 234 -14.03 -0.22 20.59
N ALA A 235 -13.43 -1.40 20.40
CA ALA A 235 -12.96 -1.89 19.13
C ALA A 235 -14.04 -2.74 18.44
N GLY A 236 -14.47 -2.32 17.24
CA GLY A 236 -15.35 -3.13 16.38
C GLY A 236 -14.58 -4.15 15.54
N ASP A 237 -15.29 -4.89 14.67
CA ASP A 237 -14.72 -6.00 13.89
C ASP A 237 -13.72 -5.58 12.82
N GLN A 238 -13.79 -4.32 12.38
CA GLN A 238 -12.83 -3.79 11.41
C GLN A 238 -11.49 -3.36 12.03
N HIS A 239 -11.36 -3.37 13.37
CA HIS A 239 -10.12 -2.98 14.03
C HIS A 239 -9.12 -4.13 14.10
N ARG A 240 -7.85 -3.78 13.97
CA ARG A 240 -6.71 -4.69 14.10
C ARG A 240 -6.40 -4.90 15.57
N ARG A 241 -7.00 -5.92 16.15
CA ARG A 241 -7.01 -6.15 17.62
C ARG A 241 -5.64 -6.51 18.20
N SER A 242 -4.72 -7.02 17.38
CA SER A 242 -3.33 -7.28 17.77
C SER A 242 -2.50 -6.00 17.92
N TRP A 243 -3.05 -4.85 17.50
CA TRP A 243 -2.37 -3.56 17.57
C TRP A 243 -2.74 -2.80 18.84
N ARG A 244 -1.83 -1.92 19.28
CA ARG A 244 -2.20 -0.93 20.29
C ARG A 244 -3.20 0.07 19.72
N LEU A 245 -4.44 0.01 20.20
CA LEU A 245 -5.51 0.89 19.76
C LEU A 245 -5.64 2.05 20.76
N PRO A 246 -5.28 3.30 20.38
CA PRO A 246 -5.36 4.44 21.26
C PRO A 246 -6.83 4.74 21.60
N GLY A 247 -7.11 5.14 22.84
CA GLY A 247 -8.46 5.43 23.33
C GLY A 247 -9.14 4.27 24.05
N LEU A 248 -8.64 3.02 23.93
CA LEU A 248 -9.17 1.88 24.70
C LEU A 248 -8.70 1.86 26.16
N GLU A 249 -7.69 2.62 26.49
CA GLU A 249 -7.09 2.68 27.85
C GLU A 249 -8.12 3.13 28.92
N SER A 250 -9.20 3.82 28.52
CA SER A 250 -10.28 4.24 29.40
C SER A 250 -11.26 3.13 29.81
N PHE A 251 -11.25 1.98 29.15
CA PHE A 251 -12.11 0.84 29.45
C PHE A 251 -11.50 -0.14 30.46
N ALA A 252 -10.21 -0.03 30.77
CA ALA A 252 -9.49 -0.94 31.70
C ALA A 252 -9.65 -0.58 33.19
N THR A 253 -10.36 0.49 33.54
CA THR A 253 -10.53 1.01 34.91
C THR A 253 -11.98 1.07 35.38
N GLY A 254 -12.86 0.24 34.84
CA GLY A 254 -14.26 0.09 35.26
C GLY A 254 -14.53 -1.26 35.90
#